data_d46e16b70ae7b22fefa98c3537f9b435
#
_entry.id   d46e16b70ae7b22fefa98c3537f9b435
#
_cell.length_a   1.000
_cell.length_b   1.000
_cell.length_c   1.000
_cell.angle_alpha   90.00
_cell.angle_beta   90.00
_cell.angle_gamma   90.00
#
_symmetry.space_group_name_H-M   'P 1'
#
loop_
_entity.id
_entity.type
_entity.pdbx_description
1 polymer ?
#
loop_
_entity_poly.entity_id
_entity_poly.type
_entity_poly.pdbx_seq_one_letter_code
_entity_poly.pdbx_strand_id
1 'polypeptide(L)'
;MKDYKYQNTLISKKQLKQLLAWSFTQYNSMQACSLADELKYLGFKYASQAGISISIEDLRVPFIKNEMLESAHEEILNAEKICLKGKITDVERFQKIIDTWSITSESLKDEVVSFFKNYDPLNSVYIMAFSGARGNLSQVRQLVGMRGLMSDPSGEILKLPIKKNFREGLTITDYLMSGYGARKGIVDTALKTANSGYLTRRLIDVAQDIIIREQDCLTKHSCFVFNLKTNQKIIKSIYDQILGRLLSKPVFHPETNLIIADVNTQITPKLIQTFKQLNIESFYIRSPLTCSLYRSICQKCYGWDLANENLVDIGEAVGIIAGQSIGEPGTQLTMRTFHTGGIFTAEARQQIVSSSNGIVKFSKILKTITLRTNRGEDVLLTKNSGSLVIIPEQCNESLIQLEILPNTILYSKNNDYVKKGMILGCLLYTSPSPRDALE
;
A
#
# COMPACT_ATOMS: atom_id res chain seq x y z
N MET A 1 -28.76 -14.78 17.44
CA MET A 1 -27.60 -15.28 16.71
C MET A 1 -27.73 -14.80 15.28
N LYS A 2 -26.79 -13.97 14.78
CA LYS A 2 -26.73 -13.73 13.34
C LYS A 2 -25.99 -14.92 12.75
N ASP A 3 -26.75 -15.83 12.15
CA ASP A 3 -26.21 -17.01 11.51
C ASP A 3 -25.19 -16.61 10.46
N TYR A 4 -24.03 -17.24 10.52
CA TYR A 4 -23.01 -17.08 9.48
C TYR A 4 -23.59 -17.58 8.16
N LYS A 5 -23.68 -16.68 7.18
CA LYS A 5 -24.19 -17.03 5.87
C LYS A 5 -23.12 -17.86 5.15
N TYR A 6 -23.43 -19.10 4.79
CA TYR A 6 -22.53 -19.93 4.01
C TYR A 6 -22.09 -19.22 2.72
N GLN A 7 -20.79 -19.15 2.49
CA GLN A 7 -20.20 -18.53 1.33
C GLN A 7 -19.35 -19.56 0.59
N ASN A 8 -19.78 -19.95 -0.60
CA ASN A 8 -19.01 -20.85 -1.46
C ASN A 8 -18.01 -20.02 -2.30
N THR A 9 -16.96 -19.53 -1.64
CA THR A 9 -15.90 -18.71 -2.26
C THR A 9 -14.54 -19.17 -1.76
N LEU A 10 -13.49 -18.93 -2.57
CA LEU A 10 -12.12 -19.15 -2.15
C LEU A 10 -11.75 -18.15 -1.05
N ILE A 11 -11.36 -18.66 0.11
CA ILE A 11 -11.00 -17.85 1.26
C ILE A 11 -9.53 -17.45 1.16
N SER A 12 -9.27 -16.18 0.86
CA SER A 12 -7.93 -15.58 0.88
C SER A 12 -7.52 -15.19 2.31
N LYS A 13 -6.22 -14.87 2.51
CA LYS A 13 -5.70 -14.37 3.79
C LYS A 13 -6.52 -13.19 4.36
N LYS A 14 -6.99 -12.28 3.50
CA LYS A 14 -7.81 -11.13 3.91
C LYS A 14 -9.18 -11.57 4.44
N GLN A 15 -9.84 -12.48 3.75
CA GLN A 15 -11.14 -13.02 4.15
C GLN A 15 -11.04 -13.87 5.42
N LEU A 16 -9.96 -14.67 5.56
CA LEU A 16 -9.71 -15.43 6.78
C LEU A 16 -9.53 -14.51 8.00
N LYS A 17 -8.78 -13.41 7.84
CA LYS A 17 -8.65 -12.38 8.88
C LYS A 17 -10.00 -11.77 9.25
N GLN A 18 -10.87 -11.50 8.27
CA GLN A 18 -12.22 -10.97 8.51
C GLN A 18 -13.10 -11.99 9.23
N LEU A 19 -13.01 -13.28 8.88
CA LEU A 19 -13.74 -14.36 9.54
C LEU A 19 -13.35 -14.48 11.02
N LEU A 20 -12.06 -14.47 11.31
CA LEU A 20 -11.56 -14.52 12.69
C LEU A 20 -11.99 -13.26 13.48
N ALA A 21 -11.84 -12.07 12.91
CA ALA A 21 -12.29 -10.84 13.55
C ALA A 21 -13.81 -10.85 13.83
N TRP A 22 -14.62 -11.36 12.89
CA TRP A 22 -16.06 -11.55 13.10
C TRP A 22 -16.32 -12.55 14.23
N SER A 23 -15.61 -13.66 14.28
CA SER A 23 -15.73 -14.67 15.33
C SER A 23 -15.46 -14.08 16.71
N PHE A 24 -14.39 -13.29 16.88
CA PHE A 24 -14.08 -12.60 18.13
C PHE A 24 -15.14 -11.59 18.56
N THR A 25 -15.82 -10.92 17.61
CA THR A 25 -16.86 -9.93 17.93
C THR A 25 -18.22 -10.56 18.27
N GLN A 26 -18.52 -11.77 17.77
CA GLN A 26 -19.82 -12.43 17.95
C GLN A 26 -19.82 -13.49 19.05
N TYR A 27 -18.70 -14.16 19.28
CA TYR A 27 -18.53 -15.27 20.22
C TYR A 27 -17.53 -14.90 21.33
N ASN A 28 -17.44 -15.80 22.31
CA ASN A 28 -16.45 -15.68 23.37
C ASN A 28 -15.04 -15.99 22.83
N SER A 29 -14.01 -15.43 23.47
CA SER A 29 -12.59 -15.65 23.12
C SER A 29 -12.24 -17.14 23.01
N MET A 30 -12.75 -17.97 23.93
CA MET A 30 -12.51 -19.43 23.94
C MET A 30 -13.07 -20.12 22.67
N GLN A 31 -14.26 -19.76 22.24
CA GLN A 31 -14.88 -20.30 21.01
C GLN A 31 -14.15 -19.83 19.74
N ALA A 32 -13.67 -18.57 19.74
CA ALA A 32 -12.90 -18.05 18.64
C ALA A 32 -11.52 -18.74 18.53
N CYS A 33 -10.89 -19.07 19.66
CA CYS A 33 -9.65 -19.86 19.69
C CYS A 33 -9.88 -21.29 19.18
N SER A 34 -10.98 -21.96 19.60
CA SER A 34 -11.35 -23.27 19.09
C SER A 34 -11.55 -23.28 17.58
N LEU A 35 -12.26 -22.26 17.04
CA LEU A 35 -12.43 -22.11 15.60
C LEU A 35 -11.07 -21.93 14.87
N ALA A 36 -10.16 -21.14 15.44
CA ALA A 36 -8.84 -20.95 14.85
C ALA A 36 -8.03 -22.24 14.84
N ASP A 37 -8.12 -23.07 15.90
CA ASP A 37 -7.47 -24.37 15.97
C ASP A 37 -8.06 -25.37 14.96
N GLU A 38 -9.38 -25.42 14.82
CA GLU A 38 -10.05 -26.26 13.82
C GLU A 38 -9.64 -25.88 12.40
N LEU A 39 -9.58 -24.57 12.09
CA LEU A 39 -9.12 -24.08 10.79
C LEU A 39 -7.66 -24.45 10.53
N LYS A 40 -6.80 -24.39 11.55
CA LYS A 40 -5.40 -24.83 11.48
C LYS A 40 -5.31 -26.33 11.17
N TYR A 41 -6.04 -27.17 11.88
CA TYR A 41 -6.04 -28.62 11.64
C TYR A 41 -6.57 -28.98 10.25
N LEU A 42 -7.65 -28.31 9.82
CA LEU A 42 -8.20 -28.48 8.47
C LEU A 42 -7.14 -28.14 7.41
N GLY A 43 -6.48 -26.98 7.57
CA GLY A 43 -5.41 -26.54 6.67
C GLY A 43 -4.26 -27.54 6.59
N PHE A 44 -3.75 -28.01 7.71
CA PHE A 44 -2.67 -29.01 7.74
C PHE A 44 -3.09 -30.33 7.14
N LYS A 45 -4.28 -30.82 7.46
CA LYS A 45 -4.80 -32.09 6.91
C LYS A 45 -4.85 -32.06 5.40
N TYR A 46 -5.47 -31.05 4.81
CA TYR A 46 -5.62 -30.98 3.37
C TYR A 46 -4.32 -30.60 2.65
N ALA A 47 -3.47 -29.77 3.24
CA ALA A 47 -2.15 -29.50 2.67
C ALA A 47 -1.27 -30.75 2.61
N SER A 48 -1.32 -31.61 3.64
CA SER A 48 -0.61 -32.88 3.67
C SER A 48 -1.18 -33.87 2.66
N GLN A 49 -2.52 -33.96 2.53
CA GLN A 49 -3.17 -34.86 1.55
C GLN A 49 -2.91 -34.39 0.11
N ALA A 50 -2.88 -33.08 -0.14
CA ALA A 50 -2.61 -32.51 -1.47
C ALA A 50 -1.16 -32.74 -1.92
N GLY A 51 -0.21 -32.93 -0.99
CA GLY A 51 1.19 -33.19 -1.31
C GLY A 51 1.80 -32.07 -2.17
N ILE A 52 1.54 -30.81 -1.84
CA ILE A 52 1.97 -29.65 -2.64
C ILE A 52 3.49 -29.65 -2.75
N SER A 53 4.01 -29.82 -3.96
CA SER A 53 5.43 -29.81 -4.30
C SER A 53 5.67 -28.84 -5.46
N ILE A 54 6.92 -28.47 -5.71
CA ILE A 54 7.32 -27.59 -6.80
C ILE A 54 8.21 -28.36 -7.74
N SER A 55 7.89 -28.30 -9.03
CA SER A 55 8.75 -28.76 -10.12
C SER A 55 9.12 -27.60 -11.05
N ILE A 56 10.10 -27.81 -11.93
CA ILE A 56 10.48 -26.84 -12.96
C ILE A 56 9.33 -26.65 -13.96
N GLU A 57 8.52 -27.67 -14.20
CA GLU A 57 7.37 -27.61 -15.11
C GLU A 57 6.23 -26.75 -14.59
N ASP A 58 6.09 -26.62 -13.26
CA ASP A 58 5.09 -25.74 -12.65
C ASP A 58 5.37 -24.24 -12.93
N LEU A 59 6.60 -23.91 -13.30
CA LEU A 59 7.01 -22.55 -13.64
C LEU A 59 6.69 -22.25 -15.12
N ARG A 60 5.41 -22.24 -15.48
CA ARG A 60 4.98 -21.96 -16.85
C ARG A 60 5.11 -20.49 -17.20
N VAL A 61 5.81 -20.21 -18.31
CA VAL A 61 6.02 -18.86 -18.82
C VAL A 61 4.82 -18.46 -19.70
N PRO A 62 4.18 -17.31 -19.47
CA PRO A 62 3.11 -16.82 -20.33
C PRO A 62 3.59 -16.58 -21.77
N PHE A 63 2.79 -16.93 -22.76
CA PHE A 63 3.12 -16.72 -24.17
C PHE A 63 3.30 -15.23 -24.53
N ILE A 64 2.54 -14.36 -23.90
CA ILE A 64 2.53 -12.90 -24.11
C ILE A 64 3.85 -12.24 -23.69
N LYS A 65 4.70 -12.91 -22.88
CA LYS A 65 5.95 -12.36 -22.39
C LYS A 65 6.83 -11.80 -23.51
N ASN A 66 7.05 -12.56 -24.57
CA ASN A 66 7.95 -12.17 -25.66
C ASN A 66 7.42 -10.93 -26.41
N GLU A 67 6.13 -10.89 -26.68
CA GLU A 67 5.47 -9.76 -27.32
C GLU A 67 5.60 -8.47 -26.50
N MET A 68 5.38 -8.56 -25.17
CA MET A 68 5.57 -7.42 -24.27
C MET A 68 7.03 -6.96 -24.20
N LEU A 69 7.99 -7.87 -24.25
CA LEU A 69 9.41 -7.51 -24.25
C LEU A 69 9.85 -6.87 -25.57
N GLU A 70 9.31 -7.33 -26.70
CA GLU A 70 9.57 -6.75 -28.03
C GLU A 70 8.99 -5.34 -28.13
N SER A 71 7.74 -5.13 -27.70
CA SER A 71 7.12 -3.79 -27.70
C SER A 71 7.91 -2.80 -26.83
N ALA A 72 8.36 -3.21 -25.64
CA ALA A 72 9.21 -2.39 -24.80
C ALA A 72 10.57 -2.08 -25.46
N HIS A 73 11.13 -3.04 -26.18
CA HIS A 73 12.39 -2.83 -26.89
C HIS A 73 12.24 -1.83 -28.04
N GLU A 74 11.13 -1.89 -28.79
CA GLU A 74 10.84 -0.91 -29.85
C GLU A 74 10.69 0.51 -29.31
N GLU A 75 10.02 0.68 -28.17
CA GLU A 75 9.92 1.98 -27.50
C GLU A 75 11.29 2.56 -27.12
N ILE A 76 12.18 1.70 -26.62
CA ILE A 76 13.54 2.10 -26.25
C ILE A 76 14.36 2.49 -27.48
N LEU A 77 14.29 1.72 -28.56
CA LEU A 77 14.95 2.06 -29.83
C LEU A 77 14.45 3.40 -30.38
N ASN A 78 13.15 3.67 -30.25
CA ASN A 78 12.59 4.96 -30.63
C ASN A 78 13.13 6.10 -29.75
N ALA A 79 13.25 5.88 -28.43
CA ALA A 79 13.86 6.86 -27.53
C ALA A 79 15.34 7.14 -27.89
N GLU A 80 16.10 6.11 -28.27
CA GLU A 80 17.49 6.26 -28.76
C GLU A 80 17.56 7.08 -30.06
N LYS A 81 16.71 6.79 -31.03
CA LYS A 81 16.62 7.55 -32.27
C LYS A 81 16.27 9.04 -32.03
N ILE A 82 15.40 9.32 -31.05
CA ILE A 82 15.02 10.68 -30.67
C ILE A 82 16.20 11.40 -29.99
N CYS A 83 16.98 10.69 -29.17
CA CYS A 83 18.18 11.21 -28.54
C CYS A 83 19.27 11.54 -29.60
N LEU A 84 19.51 10.63 -30.54
CA LEU A 84 20.47 10.86 -31.64
C LEU A 84 20.11 12.06 -32.52
N LYS A 85 18.81 12.37 -32.63
CA LYS A 85 18.32 13.59 -33.31
C LYS A 85 18.45 14.86 -32.46
N GLY A 86 19.02 14.77 -31.26
CA GLY A 86 19.22 15.91 -30.35
C GLY A 86 17.95 16.48 -29.72
N LYS A 87 16.81 15.75 -29.76
CA LYS A 87 15.53 16.21 -29.20
C LYS A 87 15.42 16.00 -27.70
N ILE A 88 16.11 14.99 -27.17
CA ILE A 88 16.17 14.67 -25.74
C ILE A 88 17.63 14.53 -25.29
N THR A 89 17.86 14.82 -24.00
CA THR A 89 19.17 14.66 -23.37
C THR A 89 19.42 13.20 -22.99
N ASP A 90 20.70 12.84 -22.72
CA ASP A 90 21.05 11.49 -22.27
C ASP A 90 20.41 11.12 -20.94
N VAL A 91 20.22 12.09 -20.03
CA VAL A 91 19.54 11.87 -18.75
C VAL A 91 18.06 11.56 -18.95
N GLU A 92 17.39 12.31 -19.81
CA GLU A 92 15.99 12.08 -20.17
C GLU A 92 15.81 10.72 -20.85
N ARG A 93 16.71 10.35 -21.76
CA ARG A 93 16.73 9.02 -22.38
C ARG A 93 16.86 7.92 -21.34
N PHE A 94 17.78 8.06 -20.41
CA PHE A 94 18.02 7.07 -19.36
C PHE A 94 16.78 6.91 -18.45
N GLN A 95 16.15 8.02 -18.06
CA GLN A 95 14.92 7.98 -17.25
C GLN A 95 13.78 7.29 -18.01
N LYS A 96 13.66 7.55 -19.32
CA LYS A 96 12.64 6.91 -20.15
C LYS A 96 12.85 5.39 -20.23
N ILE A 97 14.10 4.93 -20.38
CA ILE A 97 14.44 3.50 -20.37
C ILE A 97 14.02 2.84 -19.04
N ILE A 98 14.36 3.45 -17.89
CA ILE A 98 14.00 2.92 -16.58
C ILE A 98 12.47 2.81 -16.44
N ASP A 99 11.76 3.85 -16.83
CA ASP A 99 10.30 3.90 -16.70
C ASP A 99 9.62 2.87 -17.60
N THR A 100 10.06 2.72 -18.86
CA THR A 100 9.54 1.69 -19.77
C THR A 100 9.71 0.28 -19.19
N TRP A 101 10.92 -0.06 -18.72
CA TRP A 101 11.17 -1.37 -18.13
C TRP A 101 10.41 -1.59 -16.82
N SER A 102 10.22 -0.55 -16.01
CA SER A 102 9.45 -0.64 -14.77
C SER A 102 7.97 -0.91 -15.05
N ILE A 103 7.38 -0.20 -16.01
CA ILE A 103 5.99 -0.40 -16.42
C ILE A 103 5.81 -1.80 -17.01
N THR A 104 6.68 -2.21 -17.93
CA THR A 104 6.63 -3.55 -18.54
C THR A 104 6.74 -4.66 -17.49
N SER A 105 7.63 -4.48 -16.53
CA SER A 105 7.82 -5.45 -15.43
C SER A 105 6.58 -5.58 -14.54
N GLU A 106 5.88 -4.49 -14.28
CA GLU A 106 4.65 -4.51 -13.47
C GLU A 106 3.48 -5.08 -14.26
N SER A 107 3.30 -4.70 -15.52
CA SER A 107 2.30 -5.27 -16.41
C SER A 107 2.48 -6.77 -16.59
N LEU A 108 3.73 -7.22 -16.72
CA LEU A 108 4.05 -8.66 -16.83
C LEU A 108 3.70 -9.42 -15.54
N LYS A 109 3.83 -8.80 -14.35
CA LYS A 109 3.38 -9.42 -13.10
C LYS A 109 1.88 -9.67 -13.10
N ASP A 110 1.10 -8.69 -13.54
CA ASP A 110 -0.36 -8.79 -13.58
C ASP A 110 -0.80 -9.83 -14.61
N GLU A 111 -0.11 -9.91 -15.73
CA GLU A 111 -0.37 -10.91 -16.76
C GLU A 111 -0.02 -12.35 -16.31
N VAL A 112 1.06 -12.53 -15.57
CA VAL A 112 1.42 -13.82 -14.95
C VAL A 112 0.33 -14.27 -13.98
N VAL A 113 -0.22 -13.36 -13.17
CA VAL A 113 -1.33 -13.69 -12.25
C VAL A 113 -2.59 -14.07 -13.02
N SER A 114 -2.92 -13.32 -14.06
CA SER A 114 -4.05 -13.59 -14.95
C SER A 114 -3.91 -14.93 -15.64
N PHE A 115 -2.73 -15.24 -16.15
CA PHE A 115 -2.41 -16.52 -16.79
C PHE A 115 -2.63 -17.71 -15.83
N PHE A 116 -2.07 -17.68 -14.62
CA PHE A 116 -2.28 -18.75 -13.65
C PHE A 116 -3.75 -18.89 -13.25
N LYS A 117 -4.45 -17.80 -13.05
CA LYS A 117 -5.86 -17.82 -12.67
C LYS A 117 -6.75 -18.46 -13.73
N ASN A 118 -6.46 -18.23 -15.01
CA ASN A 118 -7.31 -18.67 -16.13
C ASN A 118 -6.92 -20.06 -16.67
N TYR A 119 -5.63 -20.37 -16.74
CA TYR A 119 -5.14 -21.58 -17.39
C TYR A 119 -4.70 -22.68 -16.42
N ASP A 120 -4.21 -22.31 -15.24
CA ASP A 120 -3.68 -23.30 -14.28
C ASP A 120 -3.93 -22.89 -12.82
N PRO A 121 -5.21 -22.86 -12.39
CA PRO A 121 -5.56 -22.43 -11.04
C PRO A 121 -5.06 -23.38 -9.93
N LEU A 122 -4.71 -24.63 -10.27
CA LEU A 122 -4.21 -25.65 -9.34
C LEU A 122 -2.68 -25.69 -9.29
N ASN A 123 -1.99 -24.77 -9.93
CA ASN A 123 -0.54 -24.66 -9.90
C ASN A 123 -0.01 -24.47 -8.47
N SER A 124 0.94 -25.29 -8.04
CA SER A 124 1.50 -25.27 -6.69
C SER A 124 2.10 -23.91 -6.31
N VAL A 125 2.81 -23.27 -7.24
CA VAL A 125 3.43 -21.95 -7.02
C VAL A 125 2.37 -20.87 -6.86
N TYR A 126 1.32 -20.92 -7.69
CA TYR A 126 0.20 -19.97 -7.60
C TYR A 126 -0.57 -20.15 -6.29
N ILE A 127 -0.89 -21.39 -5.90
CA ILE A 127 -1.60 -21.68 -4.64
C ILE A 127 -0.82 -21.12 -3.44
N MET A 128 0.50 -21.37 -3.37
CA MET A 128 1.33 -20.87 -2.27
C MET A 128 1.38 -19.34 -2.21
N ALA A 129 1.55 -18.69 -3.35
CA ALA A 129 1.63 -17.22 -3.42
C ALA A 129 0.27 -16.56 -3.16
N PHE A 130 -0.82 -17.11 -3.72
CA PHE A 130 -2.18 -16.60 -3.56
C PHE A 130 -2.71 -16.74 -2.13
N SER A 131 -2.47 -17.90 -1.50
CA SER A 131 -2.86 -18.15 -0.09
C SER A 131 -2.10 -17.24 0.88
N GLY A 132 -0.95 -16.71 0.48
CA GLY A 132 -0.06 -15.92 1.33
C GLY A 132 0.69 -16.75 2.37
N ALA A 133 0.70 -18.08 2.22
CA ALA A 133 1.44 -18.99 3.09
C ALA A 133 2.95 -18.88 2.87
N ARG A 134 3.39 -18.81 1.62
CA ARG A 134 4.79 -18.68 1.26
C ARG A 134 4.95 -17.97 -0.08
N GLY A 135 5.90 -17.03 -0.13
CA GLY A 135 6.21 -16.29 -1.35
C GLY A 135 5.25 -15.11 -1.61
N ASN A 136 5.70 -14.20 -2.44
CA ASN A 136 4.96 -13.05 -2.91
C ASN A 136 4.85 -13.10 -4.44
N LEU A 137 3.84 -12.46 -5.01
CA LEU A 137 3.66 -12.37 -6.47
C LEU A 137 4.87 -11.72 -7.18
N SER A 138 5.60 -10.83 -6.49
CA SER A 138 6.87 -10.26 -7.02
C SER A 138 7.98 -11.30 -7.15
N GLN A 139 8.03 -12.31 -6.27
CA GLN A 139 8.97 -13.43 -6.38
C GLN A 139 8.57 -14.38 -7.52
N VAL A 140 7.27 -14.63 -7.67
CA VAL A 140 6.75 -15.43 -8.80
C VAL A 140 7.09 -14.78 -10.13
N ARG A 141 7.00 -13.43 -10.23
CA ARG A 141 7.44 -12.69 -11.41
C ARG A 141 8.90 -12.98 -11.77
N GLN A 142 9.80 -13.04 -10.78
CA GLN A 142 11.21 -13.36 -11.04
C GLN A 142 11.43 -14.80 -11.52
N LEU A 143 10.58 -15.74 -11.08
CA LEU A 143 10.67 -17.14 -11.48
C LEU A 143 10.18 -17.38 -12.91
N VAL A 144 9.10 -16.70 -13.31
CA VAL A 144 8.34 -16.99 -14.54
C VAL A 144 8.33 -15.82 -15.53
N GLY A 145 8.33 -14.59 -15.05
CA GLY A 145 8.29 -13.38 -15.88
C GLY A 145 9.68 -12.91 -16.28
N MET A 146 10.13 -11.80 -15.71
CA MET A 146 11.48 -11.25 -15.86
C MET A 146 12.04 -10.82 -14.51
N ARG A 147 13.36 -10.81 -14.38
CA ARG A 147 13.99 -10.31 -13.17
C ARG A 147 13.93 -8.79 -13.07
N GLY A 148 14.11 -8.08 -14.19
CA GLY A 148 13.95 -6.63 -14.26
C GLY A 148 15.26 -5.85 -14.07
N LEU A 149 15.12 -4.58 -13.69
CA LEU A 149 16.24 -3.68 -13.46
C LEU A 149 16.95 -4.01 -12.15
N MET A 150 18.29 -3.96 -12.19
CA MET A 150 19.14 -4.21 -11.04
C MET A 150 19.86 -2.92 -10.61
N SER A 151 20.22 -2.85 -9.34
CA SER A 151 21.04 -1.76 -8.81
C SER A 151 22.51 -2.19 -8.72
N ASP A 152 23.40 -1.26 -9.05
CA ASP A 152 24.84 -1.38 -8.86
C ASP A 152 25.21 -1.29 -7.36
N PRO A 153 26.42 -1.69 -6.92
CA PRO A 153 26.89 -1.50 -5.55
C PRO A 153 26.83 -0.06 -5.05
N SER A 154 27.05 0.93 -5.94
CA SER A 154 26.92 2.36 -5.64
C SER A 154 25.48 2.81 -5.36
N GLY A 155 24.47 2.03 -5.81
CA GLY A 155 23.06 2.34 -5.68
C GLY A 155 22.42 2.89 -6.93
N GLU A 156 23.18 3.12 -7.97
CA GLU A 156 22.65 3.52 -9.27
C GLU A 156 21.96 2.36 -9.97
N ILE A 157 21.01 2.65 -10.83
CA ILE A 157 20.27 1.65 -11.59
C ILE A 157 21.06 1.31 -12.84
N LEU A 158 21.27 0.03 -13.08
CA LEU A 158 21.91 -0.42 -14.32
C LEU A 158 21.00 -0.20 -15.52
N LYS A 159 21.57 0.28 -16.63
CA LYS A 159 20.85 0.57 -17.88
C LYS A 159 20.27 -0.68 -18.54
N LEU A 160 20.91 -1.83 -18.32
CA LEU A 160 20.52 -3.11 -18.91
C LEU A 160 19.62 -3.89 -17.95
N PRO A 161 18.35 -4.17 -18.32
CA PRO A 161 17.50 -5.05 -17.53
C PRO A 161 17.83 -6.51 -17.78
N ILE A 162 17.59 -7.34 -16.78
CA ILE A 162 17.63 -8.80 -16.94
C ILE A 162 16.27 -9.24 -17.49
N LYS A 163 16.21 -9.52 -18.79
CA LYS A 163 14.97 -9.94 -19.49
C LYS A 163 14.60 -11.39 -19.18
N LYS A 164 15.60 -12.22 -18.88
CA LYS A 164 15.41 -13.64 -18.56
C LYS A 164 14.86 -13.84 -17.15
N ASN A 165 14.27 -15.00 -16.95
CA ASN A 165 13.79 -15.48 -15.65
C ASN A 165 14.66 -16.64 -15.15
N PHE A 166 14.40 -17.10 -13.92
CA PHE A 166 15.16 -18.23 -13.36
C PHE A 166 14.86 -19.56 -14.05
N ARG A 167 13.67 -19.74 -14.63
CA ARG A 167 13.35 -20.94 -15.39
C ARG A 167 14.16 -21.07 -16.69
N GLU A 168 14.28 -19.96 -17.43
CA GLU A 168 15.04 -19.92 -18.68
C GLU A 168 16.56 -19.97 -18.46
N GLY A 169 17.00 -19.69 -17.23
CA GLY A 169 18.40 -19.56 -16.88
C GLY A 169 18.96 -18.16 -17.21
N LEU A 170 19.90 -17.72 -16.41
CA LEU A 170 20.57 -16.41 -16.57
C LEU A 170 21.81 -16.54 -17.45
N THR A 171 22.12 -15.52 -18.22
CA THR A 171 23.43 -15.40 -18.89
C THR A 171 24.53 -15.11 -17.86
N ILE A 172 25.79 -15.29 -18.22
CA ILE A 172 26.93 -15.01 -17.33
C ILE A 172 26.89 -13.55 -16.88
N THR A 173 26.59 -12.62 -17.78
CA THR A 173 26.45 -11.19 -17.47
C THR A 173 25.30 -10.92 -16.52
N ASP A 174 24.13 -11.52 -16.75
CA ASP A 174 22.96 -11.40 -15.88
C ASP A 174 23.22 -11.94 -14.46
N TYR A 175 23.99 -13.04 -14.39
CA TYR A 175 24.37 -13.65 -13.12
C TYR A 175 25.30 -12.73 -12.33
N LEU A 176 26.31 -12.13 -12.97
CA LEU A 176 27.23 -11.17 -12.32
C LEU A 176 26.49 -9.92 -11.83
N MET A 177 25.63 -9.33 -12.67
CA MET A 177 24.78 -8.20 -12.26
C MET A 177 23.88 -8.54 -11.08
N SER A 178 23.33 -9.74 -11.09
CA SER A 178 22.52 -10.25 -9.96
C SER A 178 23.33 -10.41 -8.69
N GLY A 179 24.59 -10.81 -8.80
CA GLY A 179 25.54 -10.95 -7.69
C GLY A 179 25.80 -9.62 -6.97
N TYR A 180 25.93 -8.52 -7.71
CA TYR A 180 26.07 -7.18 -7.12
C TYR A 180 24.86 -6.79 -6.27
N GLY A 181 23.65 -6.96 -6.80
CA GLY A 181 22.43 -6.68 -6.07
C GLY A 181 22.26 -7.53 -4.82
N ALA A 182 22.57 -8.83 -4.90
CA ALA A 182 22.52 -9.73 -3.76
C ALA A 182 23.53 -9.33 -2.67
N ARG A 183 24.79 -9.04 -3.04
CA ARG A 183 25.83 -8.59 -2.11
C ARG A 183 25.42 -7.30 -1.39
N LYS A 184 24.91 -6.32 -2.13
CA LYS A 184 24.39 -5.07 -1.55
C LYS A 184 23.25 -5.33 -0.57
N GLY A 185 22.29 -6.20 -0.93
CA GLY A 185 21.18 -6.56 -0.06
C GLY A 185 21.64 -7.18 1.27
N ILE A 186 22.63 -8.07 1.24
CA ILE A 186 23.21 -8.67 2.46
C ILE A 186 23.89 -7.61 3.33
N VAL A 187 24.72 -6.76 2.75
CA VAL A 187 25.44 -5.71 3.47
C VAL A 187 24.46 -4.68 4.05
N ASP A 188 23.50 -4.23 3.25
CA ASP A 188 22.46 -3.29 3.71
C ASP A 188 21.65 -3.87 4.86
N THR A 189 21.28 -5.14 4.81
CA THR A 189 20.56 -5.81 5.87
C THR A 189 21.35 -5.82 7.16
N ALA A 190 22.65 -6.19 7.10
CA ALA A 190 23.53 -6.23 8.26
C ALA A 190 23.68 -4.85 8.92
N LEU A 191 23.92 -3.80 8.11
CA LEU A 191 24.11 -2.44 8.63
C LEU A 191 22.80 -1.80 9.13
N LYS A 192 21.72 -1.93 8.39
CA LYS A 192 20.42 -1.33 8.74
C LYS A 192 19.76 -1.98 9.96
N THR A 193 20.03 -3.27 10.21
CA THR A 193 19.56 -3.96 11.41
C THR A 193 20.11 -3.32 12.68
N ALA A 194 21.41 -2.98 12.69
CA ALA A 194 22.03 -2.27 13.81
C ALA A 194 21.40 -0.89 14.03
N ASN A 195 21.16 -0.13 12.94
CA ASN A 195 20.53 1.19 13.02
C ASN A 195 19.09 1.12 13.56
N SER A 196 18.30 0.12 13.13
CA SER A 196 16.95 -0.11 13.64
C SER A 196 16.96 -0.48 15.14
N GLY A 197 17.88 -1.34 15.54
CA GLY A 197 18.04 -1.68 16.97
C GLY A 197 18.43 -0.47 17.83
N TYR A 198 19.36 0.35 17.37
CA TYR A 198 19.75 1.58 18.05
C TYR A 198 18.61 2.61 18.14
N LEU A 199 17.82 2.77 17.06
CA LEU A 199 16.64 3.62 17.09
C LEU A 199 15.62 3.13 18.12
N THR A 200 15.34 1.82 18.16
CA THR A 200 14.41 1.20 19.12
C THR A 200 14.87 1.46 20.55
N ARG A 201 16.15 1.25 20.85
CA ARG A 201 16.71 1.52 22.16
C ARG A 201 16.52 2.98 22.58
N ARG A 202 16.85 3.94 21.69
CA ARG A 202 16.67 5.36 21.98
C ARG A 202 15.21 5.74 22.22
N LEU A 203 14.28 5.16 21.47
CA LEU A 203 12.85 5.39 21.68
C LEU A 203 12.40 4.87 23.05
N ILE A 204 12.85 3.68 23.44
CA ILE A 204 12.54 3.09 24.75
C ILE A 204 13.15 3.93 25.87
N ASP A 205 14.40 4.34 25.77
CA ASP A 205 15.09 5.14 26.79
C ASP A 205 14.35 6.47 27.07
N VAL A 206 13.75 7.09 26.05
CA VAL A 206 12.96 8.32 26.20
C VAL A 206 11.55 8.04 26.73
N ALA A 207 10.95 6.92 26.35
CA ALA A 207 9.54 6.64 26.64
C ALA A 207 9.32 5.75 27.89
N GLN A 208 10.36 5.20 28.49
CA GLN A 208 10.23 4.23 29.60
C GLN A 208 9.49 4.78 30.84
N ASP A 209 9.55 6.09 31.07
CA ASP A 209 8.88 6.72 32.21
C ASP A 209 7.36 6.83 32.02
N ILE A 210 6.86 6.59 30.80
CA ILE A 210 5.44 6.72 30.48
C ILE A 210 4.72 5.44 30.91
N ILE A 211 4.11 5.50 32.08
CA ILE A 211 3.38 4.40 32.71
C ILE A 211 1.95 4.86 33.01
N ILE A 212 1.00 3.93 33.01
CA ILE A 212 -0.36 4.21 33.47
C ILE A 212 -0.38 4.30 34.99
N ARG A 213 -0.62 5.50 35.56
CA ARG A 213 -0.55 5.71 37.02
C ARG A 213 -1.92 5.89 37.65
N GLU A 214 -2.85 6.53 36.98
CA GLU A 214 -4.15 6.89 37.54
C GLU A 214 -5.30 6.44 36.63
N GLN A 215 -6.48 6.31 37.20
CA GLN A 215 -7.68 5.96 36.45
C GLN A 215 -8.16 7.11 35.58
N ASP A 216 -8.20 8.33 36.13
CA ASP A 216 -8.71 9.52 35.41
C ASP A 216 -7.97 10.80 35.83
N CYS A 217 -7.45 11.52 34.85
CA CYS A 217 -6.79 12.81 35.06
C CYS A 217 -7.76 14.00 35.07
N LEU A 218 -9.06 13.79 34.89
CA LEU A 218 -10.12 14.80 34.88
C LEU A 218 -9.86 15.95 33.88
N THR A 219 -9.12 15.71 32.79
CA THR A 219 -8.81 16.71 31.78
C THR A 219 -10.08 17.21 31.07
N LYS A 220 -10.11 18.52 30.82
CA LYS A 220 -11.14 19.17 29.97
C LYS A 220 -10.73 19.24 28.50
N HIS A 221 -9.49 18.94 28.19
CA HIS A 221 -8.96 18.95 26.83
C HIS A 221 -9.40 17.71 26.08
N SER A 222 -9.75 17.89 24.82
CA SER A 222 -10.19 16.81 23.93
C SER A 222 -9.47 16.91 22.59
N CYS A 223 -9.30 15.77 21.94
CA CYS A 223 -8.81 15.71 20.57
C CYS A 223 -10.02 15.65 19.62
N PHE A 224 -10.07 16.58 18.67
CA PHE A 224 -11.10 16.60 17.64
C PHE A 224 -10.63 15.72 16.46
N VAL A 225 -11.46 14.74 16.10
CA VAL A 225 -11.17 13.80 15.00
C VAL A 225 -12.26 13.89 13.96
N PHE A 226 -11.85 14.00 12.70
CA PHE A 226 -12.74 14.07 11.54
C PHE A 226 -12.18 13.23 10.38
N ASN A 227 -13.01 12.95 9.37
CA ASN A 227 -12.59 12.23 8.18
C ASN A 227 -11.57 13.05 7.38
N LEU A 228 -10.38 12.53 7.21
CA LEU A 228 -9.41 13.11 6.29
C LEU A 228 -9.84 12.79 4.86
N LYS A 229 -10.46 13.77 4.21
CA LYS A 229 -10.91 13.68 2.82
C LYS A 229 -9.93 14.48 1.94
N THR A 230 -9.45 13.86 0.88
CA THR A 230 -8.77 14.56 -0.21
C THR A 230 -9.55 14.23 -1.48
N ASN A 231 -10.11 15.26 -2.13
CA ASN A 231 -10.92 15.12 -3.35
C ASN A 231 -12.00 14.04 -3.24
N GLN A 232 -12.88 14.13 -2.27
CA GLN A 232 -13.98 13.20 -1.99
C GLN A 232 -13.57 11.74 -1.66
N LYS A 233 -12.28 11.38 -1.78
CA LYS A 233 -11.78 10.10 -1.28
C LYS A 233 -11.38 10.21 0.18
N ILE A 234 -11.92 9.34 1.00
CA ILE A 234 -11.52 9.22 2.40
C ILE A 234 -10.15 8.52 2.42
N ILE A 235 -9.09 9.27 2.76
CA ILE A 235 -7.75 8.70 2.90
C ILE A 235 -7.68 7.83 4.15
N LYS A 236 -8.26 8.34 5.25
CA LYS A 236 -8.29 7.62 6.52
C LYS A 236 -9.67 7.76 7.14
N SER A 237 -10.30 6.60 7.38
CA SER A 237 -11.60 6.56 8.03
C SER A 237 -11.48 7.01 9.49
N ILE A 238 -12.39 7.86 9.92
CA ILE A 238 -12.50 8.27 11.32
C ILE A 238 -12.74 7.07 12.24
N TYR A 239 -13.53 6.11 11.78
CA TYR A 239 -13.93 4.94 12.56
C TYR A 239 -12.74 4.04 12.95
N ASP A 240 -11.70 3.97 12.12
CA ASP A 240 -10.48 3.22 12.42
C ASP A 240 -9.58 3.94 13.42
N GLN A 241 -9.77 5.27 13.56
CA GLN A 241 -8.97 6.10 14.48
C GLN A 241 -9.54 6.14 15.90
N ILE A 242 -10.88 6.03 16.02
CA ILE A 242 -11.57 6.18 17.30
C ILE A 242 -11.78 4.86 18.03
N LEU A 243 -11.59 3.71 17.35
CA LEU A 243 -11.75 2.39 17.96
C LEU A 243 -10.90 2.25 19.22
N GLY A 244 -11.50 1.79 20.32
CA GLY A 244 -10.81 1.59 21.60
C GLY A 244 -10.47 2.87 22.37
N ARG A 245 -10.87 4.05 21.88
CA ARG A 245 -10.76 5.33 22.60
C ARG A 245 -12.01 5.61 23.43
N LEU A 246 -11.91 6.57 24.35
CA LEU A 246 -13.05 7.07 25.13
C LEU A 246 -13.52 8.40 24.60
N LEU A 247 -14.83 8.63 24.67
CA LEU A 247 -15.44 9.89 24.31
C LEU A 247 -15.13 10.96 25.36
N SER A 248 -14.77 12.17 24.90
CA SER A 248 -14.61 13.33 25.77
C SER A 248 -15.89 14.15 25.89
N LYS A 249 -16.75 14.12 24.86
CA LYS A 249 -18.06 14.79 24.85
C LYS A 249 -19.13 13.80 24.45
N PRO A 250 -20.39 13.98 24.90
CA PRO A 250 -21.49 13.12 24.51
C PRO A 250 -21.76 13.23 23.00
N VAL A 251 -22.16 12.13 22.40
CA VAL A 251 -22.56 12.04 20.99
C VAL A 251 -24.08 12.00 20.91
N PHE A 252 -24.66 12.93 20.15
CA PHE A 252 -26.09 13.07 19.96
C PHE A 252 -26.54 12.47 18.63
N HIS A 253 -27.76 11.95 18.61
CA HIS A 253 -28.41 11.51 17.37
C HIS A 253 -28.72 12.74 16.50
N PRO A 254 -28.37 12.76 15.21
CA PRO A 254 -28.53 13.94 14.37
C PRO A 254 -29.99 14.41 14.20
N GLU A 255 -30.97 13.49 14.26
CA GLU A 255 -32.40 13.82 14.06
C GLU A 255 -33.15 13.99 15.37
N THR A 256 -32.89 13.14 16.37
CA THR A 256 -33.70 13.10 17.61
C THR A 256 -33.07 13.84 18.79
N ASN A 257 -31.81 14.31 18.65
CA ASN A 257 -31.01 14.93 19.72
C ASN A 257 -30.89 14.08 21.01
N LEU A 258 -31.20 12.79 20.94
CA LEU A 258 -31.01 11.87 22.07
C LEU A 258 -29.52 11.49 22.18
N ILE A 259 -29.07 11.28 23.42
CA ILE A 259 -27.67 10.85 23.67
C ILE A 259 -27.54 9.39 23.27
N ILE A 260 -26.64 9.11 22.27
CA ILE A 260 -26.30 7.75 21.84
C ILE A 260 -25.20 7.19 22.73
N ALA A 261 -24.20 8.01 23.02
CA ALA A 261 -23.09 7.63 23.86
C ALA A 261 -22.68 8.82 24.75
N ASP A 262 -22.52 8.55 26.04
CA ASP A 262 -22.18 9.55 27.05
C ASP A 262 -20.66 9.76 27.16
N VAL A 263 -20.27 10.75 27.95
CA VAL A 263 -18.87 11.05 28.27
C VAL A 263 -18.20 9.85 28.92
N ASN A 264 -16.92 9.62 28.57
CA ASN A 264 -16.12 8.48 29.04
C ASN A 264 -16.63 7.09 28.62
N THR A 265 -17.59 7.01 27.69
CA THR A 265 -18.00 5.73 27.10
C THR A 265 -16.90 5.19 26.20
N GLN A 266 -16.60 3.90 26.31
CA GLN A 266 -15.66 3.20 25.46
C GLN A 266 -16.24 2.98 24.05
N ILE A 267 -15.49 3.30 23.03
CA ILE A 267 -15.90 3.12 21.64
C ILE A 267 -15.64 1.67 21.21
N THR A 268 -16.68 0.85 21.28
CA THR A 268 -16.66 -0.56 20.87
C THR A 268 -16.96 -0.71 19.38
N PRO A 269 -16.63 -1.87 18.75
CA PRO A 269 -17.00 -2.15 17.36
C PRO A 269 -18.50 -2.06 17.09
N LYS A 270 -19.32 -2.39 18.10
CA LYS A 270 -20.81 -2.28 18.01
C LYS A 270 -21.26 -0.81 17.90
N LEU A 271 -20.71 0.07 18.74
CA LEU A 271 -20.98 1.51 18.66
C LEU A 271 -20.50 2.14 17.34
N ILE A 272 -19.37 1.67 16.81
CA ILE A 272 -18.89 2.11 15.49
C ILE A 272 -19.90 1.76 14.39
N GLN A 273 -20.53 0.59 14.44
CA GLN A 273 -21.56 0.23 13.46
C GLN A 273 -22.77 1.18 13.52
N THR A 274 -23.22 1.55 14.73
CA THR A 274 -24.30 2.55 14.88
C THR A 274 -23.87 3.92 14.38
N PHE A 275 -22.65 4.37 14.68
CA PHE A 275 -22.13 5.65 14.19
C PHE A 275 -22.00 5.69 12.66
N LYS A 276 -21.63 4.57 12.03
CA LYS A 276 -21.62 4.44 10.56
C LYS A 276 -23.00 4.54 9.95
N GLN A 277 -24.01 3.92 10.57
CA GLN A 277 -25.40 3.98 10.10
C GLN A 277 -25.95 5.41 10.17
N LEU A 278 -25.53 6.18 11.17
CA LEU A 278 -25.94 7.56 11.40
C LEU A 278 -25.07 8.59 10.70
N ASN A 279 -24.03 8.17 9.94
CA ASN A 279 -23.11 9.02 9.19
C ASN A 279 -22.50 10.18 10.01
N ILE A 280 -22.11 9.94 11.27
CA ILE A 280 -21.50 10.96 12.11
C ILE A 280 -20.08 11.23 11.62
N GLU A 281 -19.77 12.48 11.29
CA GLU A 281 -18.50 12.86 10.62
C GLU A 281 -17.42 13.38 11.57
N SER A 282 -17.71 13.62 12.83
CA SER A 282 -16.74 14.18 13.78
C SER A 282 -16.97 13.70 15.21
N PHE A 283 -15.87 13.52 15.94
CA PHE A 283 -15.89 13.09 17.34
C PHE A 283 -14.89 13.84 18.18
N TYR A 284 -15.21 14.05 19.46
CA TYR A 284 -14.29 14.51 20.48
C TYR A 284 -13.88 13.33 21.35
N ILE A 285 -12.62 12.94 21.26
CA ILE A 285 -12.07 11.78 21.97
C ILE A 285 -11.02 12.20 22.99
N ARG A 286 -10.81 11.36 24.00
CA ARG A 286 -9.66 11.45 24.89
C ARG A 286 -8.43 10.85 24.22
N SER A 287 -7.27 11.48 24.41
CA SER A 287 -6.02 11.07 23.81
C SER A 287 -4.89 11.15 24.83
N PRO A 288 -3.85 10.30 24.71
CA PRO A 288 -2.60 10.46 25.48
C PRO A 288 -1.98 11.85 25.34
N LEU A 289 -2.14 12.49 24.18
CA LEU A 289 -1.60 13.83 23.89
C LEU A 289 -2.29 14.96 24.69
N THR A 290 -3.53 14.74 25.11
CA THR A 290 -4.32 15.72 25.88
C THR A 290 -4.42 15.38 27.37
N CYS A 291 -3.64 14.39 27.82
CA CYS A 291 -3.59 14.01 29.23
C CYS A 291 -2.90 15.11 30.07
N SER A 292 -3.46 15.44 31.23
CA SER A 292 -2.92 16.45 32.13
C SER A 292 -1.79 15.96 33.06
N LEU A 293 -1.53 14.65 33.08
CA LEU A 293 -0.49 14.06 33.92
C LEU A 293 0.91 14.31 33.35
N TYR A 294 1.85 14.63 34.23
CA TYR A 294 3.26 14.82 33.86
C TYR A 294 3.99 13.48 33.78
N ARG A 295 4.68 13.21 32.69
CA ARG A 295 5.46 11.97 32.42
C ARG A 295 4.70 10.67 32.70
N SER A 296 3.37 10.70 32.60
CA SER A 296 2.52 9.55 32.81
C SER A 296 1.20 9.73 32.04
N ILE A 297 0.42 8.68 31.91
CA ILE A 297 -0.87 8.73 31.22
C ILE A 297 -1.92 8.08 32.14
N CYS A 298 -3.15 8.61 32.14
CA CYS A 298 -4.23 7.95 32.84
C CYS A 298 -4.89 6.87 31.97
N GLN A 299 -5.54 5.92 32.59
CA GLN A 299 -6.24 4.80 31.96
C GLN A 299 -7.25 5.25 30.93
N LYS A 300 -8.07 6.26 31.25
CA LYS A 300 -9.11 6.77 30.34
C LYS A 300 -8.54 7.53 29.13
N CYS A 301 -7.41 8.21 29.26
CA CYS A 301 -6.79 8.91 28.13
C CYS A 301 -6.06 7.94 27.19
N TYR A 302 -5.53 6.84 27.71
CA TYR A 302 -4.93 5.81 26.90
C TYR A 302 -5.97 4.98 26.15
N GLY A 303 -6.98 4.48 26.85
CA GLY A 303 -8.08 3.69 26.31
C GLY A 303 -7.84 2.18 26.42
N TRP A 304 -8.11 1.45 25.34
CA TRP A 304 -8.03 0.00 25.32
C TRP A 304 -6.61 -0.54 25.33
N ASP A 305 -6.43 -1.62 26.07
CA ASP A 305 -5.43 -2.63 25.74
C ASP A 305 -5.91 -3.42 24.51
N LEU A 306 -5.11 -3.41 23.44
CA LEU A 306 -5.47 -4.04 22.17
C LEU A 306 -5.45 -5.58 22.23
N ALA A 307 -4.82 -6.17 23.27
CA ALA A 307 -4.79 -7.63 23.44
C ALA A 307 -6.11 -8.16 23.97
N ASN A 308 -6.69 -7.48 24.97
CA ASN A 308 -7.86 -7.96 25.70
C ASN A 308 -9.16 -7.22 25.37
N GLU A 309 -9.10 -6.15 24.55
CA GLU A 309 -10.24 -5.26 24.23
C GLU A 309 -10.91 -4.65 25.49
N ASN A 310 -10.16 -4.52 26.58
CA ASN A 310 -10.57 -3.88 27.82
C ASN A 310 -9.74 -2.63 28.07
N LEU A 311 -10.12 -1.81 29.05
CA LEU A 311 -9.27 -0.70 29.49
C LEU A 311 -7.94 -1.22 29.98
N VAL A 312 -6.87 -0.53 29.61
CA VAL A 312 -5.52 -0.84 30.02
C VAL A 312 -5.38 -0.86 31.57
N ASP A 313 -4.60 -1.77 32.11
CA ASP A 313 -4.40 -1.90 33.55
C ASP A 313 -3.48 -0.78 34.09
N ILE A 314 -3.68 -0.45 35.37
CA ILE A 314 -2.82 0.51 36.06
C ILE A 314 -1.46 -0.15 36.31
N GLY A 315 -0.38 0.58 36.04
CA GLY A 315 1.00 0.09 36.18
C GLY A 315 1.60 -0.40 34.87
N GLU A 316 0.83 -0.44 33.77
CA GLU A 316 1.36 -0.88 32.47
C GLU A 316 2.30 0.15 31.85
N ALA A 317 3.47 -0.33 31.36
CA ALA A 317 4.52 0.50 30.77
C ALA A 317 4.26 0.74 29.27
N VAL A 318 3.24 1.53 28.97
CA VAL A 318 2.78 1.80 27.61
C VAL A 318 3.82 2.48 26.72
N GLY A 319 4.77 3.21 27.32
CA GLY A 319 5.86 3.85 26.60
C GLY A 319 6.85 2.84 26.03
N ILE A 320 7.17 1.77 26.77
CA ILE A 320 8.02 0.68 26.29
C ILE A 320 7.31 -0.08 25.17
N ILE A 321 6.04 -0.40 25.33
CA ILE A 321 5.23 -1.06 24.31
C ILE A 321 5.19 -0.25 23.02
N ALA A 322 5.03 1.08 23.12
CA ALA A 322 5.07 1.97 21.96
C ALA A 322 6.44 1.95 21.26
N GLY A 323 7.54 2.02 22.00
CA GLY A 323 8.89 1.94 21.44
C GLY A 323 9.16 0.60 20.72
N GLN A 324 8.73 -0.51 21.34
CA GLN A 324 8.85 -1.85 20.75
C GLN A 324 7.99 -2.01 19.50
N SER A 325 6.75 -1.53 19.50
CA SER A 325 5.84 -1.64 18.35
C SER A 325 6.24 -0.76 17.17
N ILE A 326 7.05 0.29 17.38
CA ILE A 326 7.68 1.08 16.31
C ILE A 326 8.96 0.41 15.81
N GLY A 327 9.76 -0.17 16.71
CA GLY A 327 11.05 -0.75 16.36
C GLY A 327 10.98 -2.10 15.66
N GLU A 328 10.04 -2.96 16.05
CA GLU A 328 9.89 -4.30 15.46
C GLU A 328 9.65 -4.25 13.94
N PRO A 329 8.68 -3.49 13.40
CA PRO A 329 8.49 -3.38 11.95
C PRO A 329 9.72 -2.80 11.24
N GLY A 330 10.48 -1.90 11.87
CA GLY A 330 11.71 -1.36 11.31
C GLY A 330 12.74 -2.47 11.05
N THR A 331 12.93 -3.35 12.01
CA THR A 331 13.83 -4.51 11.88
C THR A 331 13.33 -5.51 10.84
N GLN A 332 12.04 -5.84 10.83
CA GLN A 332 11.44 -6.73 9.82
C GLN A 332 11.56 -6.17 8.41
N LEU A 333 11.28 -4.87 8.22
CA LEU A 333 11.37 -4.23 6.90
C LEU A 333 12.82 -4.27 6.38
N THR A 334 13.80 -4.05 7.26
CA THR A 334 15.22 -4.13 6.93
C THR A 334 15.63 -5.54 6.49
N MET A 335 15.13 -6.58 7.17
CA MET A 335 15.36 -7.97 6.77
C MET A 335 14.67 -8.33 5.45
N ARG A 336 13.48 -7.79 5.19
CA ARG A 336 12.72 -8.06 3.94
C ARG A 336 13.37 -7.46 2.70
N THR A 337 14.13 -6.38 2.80
CA THR A 337 14.84 -5.79 1.63
C THR A 337 15.84 -6.76 1.01
N PHE A 338 16.39 -7.70 1.77
CA PHE A 338 17.23 -8.78 1.27
C PHE A 338 16.49 -9.71 0.28
N HIS A 339 15.20 -10.00 0.52
CA HIS A 339 14.43 -10.90 -0.31
C HIS A 339 14.08 -10.34 -1.70
N THR A 340 14.18 -9.04 -1.90
CA THR A 340 13.99 -8.41 -3.22
C THR A 340 15.22 -8.49 -4.11
N GLY A 341 16.39 -8.86 -3.55
CA GLY A 341 17.62 -9.14 -4.30
C GLY A 341 18.19 -7.95 -5.07
N GLY A 342 17.97 -6.73 -4.58
CA GLY A 342 18.46 -5.50 -5.24
C GLY A 342 17.67 -5.10 -6.49
N ILE A 343 16.49 -5.67 -6.71
CA ILE A 343 15.61 -5.30 -7.80
C ILE A 343 15.03 -3.93 -7.54
N PHE A 344 15.09 -3.07 -8.54
CA PHE A 344 14.42 -1.78 -8.50
C PHE A 344 12.89 -1.98 -8.64
N THR A 345 12.14 -1.52 -7.65
CA THR A 345 10.69 -1.40 -7.73
C THR A 345 10.35 0.08 -7.76
N ALA A 346 9.79 0.55 -8.88
CA ALA A 346 9.27 1.91 -8.94
C ALA A 346 8.13 2.04 -7.92
N GLU A 347 8.14 3.10 -7.12
CA GLU A 347 6.98 3.43 -6.30
C GLU A 347 5.77 3.63 -7.22
N ALA A 348 4.64 3.03 -6.84
CA ALA A 348 3.40 3.14 -7.58
C ALA A 348 2.98 4.62 -7.62
N ARG A 349 3.25 5.30 -8.74
CA ARG A 349 2.76 6.66 -8.98
C ARG A 349 1.24 6.58 -9.10
N GLN A 350 0.52 7.46 -8.45
CA GLN A 350 -0.93 7.56 -8.64
C GLN A 350 -1.18 8.07 -10.07
N GLN A 351 -1.45 7.13 -10.97
CA GLN A 351 -1.76 7.42 -12.36
C GLN A 351 -3.26 7.63 -12.54
N ILE A 352 -3.61 8.64 -13.29
CA ILE A 352 -4.99 8.88 -13.74
C ILE A 352 -5.12 8.23 -15.11
N VAL A 353 -5.92 7.18 -15.21
CA VAL A 353 -6.09 6.38 -16.43
C VAL A 353 -7.47 6.62 -17.02
N SER A 354 -7.56 6.66 -18.36
CA SER A 354 -8.86 6.76 -19.06
C SER A 354 -9.65 5.45 -18.92
N SER A 355 -10.92 5.56 -18.53
CA SER A 355 -11.84 4.41 -18.39
C SER A 355 -12.61 4.11 -19.68
N SER A 356 -12.66 5.04 -20.64
CA SER A 356 -13.33 4.88 -21.94
C SER A 356 -12.53 5.53 -23.07
N ASN A 357 -12.88 5.18 -24.32
CA ASN A 357 -12.38 5.88 -25.50
C ASN A 357 -13.15 7.18 -25.67
N GLY A 358 -12.47 8.29 -25.99
CA GLY A 358 -13.16 9.57 -26.14
C GLY A 358 -12.24 10.76 -26.27
N ILE A 359 -12.81 11.96 -26.24
CA ILE A 359 -12.10 13.23 -26.34
C ILE A 359 -12.03 13.87 -24.96
N VAL A 360 -10.84 14.31 -24.58
CA VAL A 360 -10.57 14.98 -23.30
C VAL A 360 -10.90 16.47 -23.42
N LYS A 361 -11.71 16.99 -22.50
CA LYS A 361 -11.94 18.43 -22.34
C LYS A 361 -11.57 18.90 -20.94
N PHE A 362 -10.83 20.00 -20.86
CA PHE A 362 -10.46 20.65 -19.61
C PHE A 362 -11.55 21.62 -19.16
N SER A 363 -11.78 21.68 -17.86
CA SER A 363 -12.65 22.72 -17.29
C SER A 363 -12.01 24.10 -17.41
N LYS A 364 -12.82 25.15 -17.51
CA LYS A 364 -12.35 26.55 -17.61
C LYS A 364 -11.53 27.00 -16.36
N ILE A 365 -11.66 26.30 -15.26
CA ILE A 365 -10.98 26.60 -13.99
C ILE A 365 -9.55 26.04 -14.01
N LEU A 366 -9.25 25.03 -14.81
CA LEU A 366 -7.96 24.33 -14.84
C LEU A 366 -6.91 25.22 -15.55
N LYS A 367 -6.00 25.81 -14.77
CA LYS A 367 -4.84 26.53 -15.30
C LYS A 367 -3.64 25.60 -15.39
N THR A 368 -3.06 25.51 -16.57
CA THR A 368 -1.92 24.63 -16.87
C THR A 368 -0.71 25.44 -17.31
N ILE A 369 0.49 24.94 -17.00
CA ILE A 369 1.77 25.43 -17.50
C ILE A 369 2.45 24.29 -18.21
N THR A 370 3.04 24.56 -19.35
CA THR A 370 3.88 23.58 -20.07
C THR A 370 5.20 23.40 -19.34
N LEU A 371 5.54 22.18 -18.99
CA LEU A 371 6.82 21.78 -18.42
C LEU A 371 7.42 20.66 -19.26
N ARG A 372 8.74 20.63 -19.34
CA ARG A 372 9.45 19.50 -19.90
C ARG A 372 9.79 18.52 -18.77
N THR A 373 9.34 17.29 -18.90
CA THR A 373 9.63 16.24 -17.93
C THR A 373 11.05 15.73 -18.06
N ASN A 374 11.53 15.02 -17.03
CA ASN A 374 12.80 14.29 -17.08
C ASN A 374 12.82 13.20 -18.18
N ARG A 375 11.69 12.92 -18.83
CA ARG A 375 11.57 12.01 -19.98
C ARG A 375 11.75 12.71 -21.33
N GLY A 376 11.90 14.03 -21.33
CA GLY A 376 11.99 14.84 -22.55
C GLY A 376 10.66 15.10 -23.23
N GLU A 377 9.54 14.84 -22.56
CA GLU A 377 8.18 15.08 -23.06
C GLU A 377 7.65 16.42 -22.55
N ASP A 378 7.02 17.19 -23.42
CA ASP A 378 6.35 18.42 -23.02
C ASP A 378 4.96 18.08 -22.47
N VAL A 379 4.77 18.30 -21.18
CA VAL A 379 3.56 18.00 -20.44
C VAL A 379 2.96 19.24 -19.81
N LEU A 380 1.71 19.14 -19.41
CA LEU A 380 0.99 20.22 -18.76
C LEU A 380 0.97 19.99 -17.25
N LEU A 381 1.51 20.93 -16.47
CA LEU A 381 1.40 20.93 -15.01
C LEU A 381 0.20 21.77 -14.59
N THR A 382 -0.65 21.24 -13.73
CA THR A 382 -1.82 21.95 -13.21
C THR A 382 -1.42 22.82 -12.02
N LYS A 383 -1.80 24.12 -12.07
CA LYS A 383 -1.61 25.05 -10.93
C LYS A 383 -2.74 25.00 -9.91
N ASN A 384 -3.95 24.80 -10.38
CA ASN A 384 -5.16 24.82 -9.56
C ASN A 384 -5.85 23.44 -9.66
N SER A 385 -6.68 23.13 -8.65
CA SER A 385 -7.63 22.03 -8.76
C SER A 385 -8.66 22.33 -9.85
N GLY A 386 -9.03 21.31 -10.60
CA GLY A 386 -10.01 21.43 -11.68
C GLY A 386 -10.56 20.05 -12.05
N SER A 387 -11.40 20.00 -13.06
CA SER A 387 -11.92 18.74 -13.59
C SER A 387 -11.56 18.55 -15.05
N LEU A 388 -11.33 17.30 -15.41
CA LEU A 388 -11.13 16.83 -16.76
C LEU A 388 -12.36 15.99 -17.14
N VAL A 389 -12.96 16.27 -18.26
CA VAL A 389 -14.15 15.56 -18.75
C VAL A 389 -13.77 14.76 -19.97
N ILE A 390 -14.05 13.46 -19.94
CA ILE A 390 -13.92 12.58 -21.10
C ILE A 390 -15.29 12.44 -21.73
N ILE A 391 -15.39 12.81 -23.02
CA ILE A 391 -16.57 12.66 -23.83
C ILE A 391 -16.42 11.34 -24.59
N PRO A 392 -17.16 10.28 -24.23
CA PRO A 392 -17.05 8.99 -24.90
C PRO A 392 -17.60 9.04 -26.33
N GLU A 393 -17.07 8.22 -27.22
CA GLU A 393 -17.56 8.10 -28.61
C GLU A 393 -18.93 7.42 -28.69
N GLN A 394 -19.24 6.54 -27.76
CA GLN A 394 -20.52 5.82 -27.76
C GLN A 394 -21.59 6.63 -27.03
N CYS A 395 -22.69 6.92 -27.69
CA CYS A 395 -23.81 7.74 -27.19
C CYS A 395 -24.50 7.20 -25.93
N ASN A 396 -24.20 5.98 -25.50
CA ASN A 396 -24.82 5.34 -24.33
C ASN A 396 -23.97 5.42 -23.03
N GLU A 397 -22.76 5.96 -23.09
CA GLU A 397 -21.92 6.12 -21.89
C GLU A 397 -22.06 7.54 -21.33
N SER A 398 -22.19 7.64 -20.00
CA SER A 398 -22.24 8.92 -19.28
C SER A 398 -20.92 9.66 -19.37
N LEU A 399 -20.96 11.01 -19.37
CA LEU A 399 -19.78 11.85 -19.28
C LEU A 399 -18.97 11.47 -18.04
N ILE A 400 -17.69 11.17 -18.21
CA ILE A 400 -16.80 10.80 -17.13
C ILE A 400 -16.04 12.05 -16.69
N GLN A 401 -16.34 12.51 -15.49
CA GLN A 401 -15.65 13.64 -14.88
C GLN A 401 -14.59 13.14 -13.89
N LEU A 402 -13.32 13.49 -14.16
CA LEU A 402 -12.18 13.18 -13.31
C LEU A 402 -11.71 14.47 -12.63
N GLU A 403 -11.64 14.47 -11.31
CA GLU A 403 -11.08 15.58 -10.55
C GLU A 403 -9.56 15.53 -10.56
N ILE A 404 -8.94 16.69 -10.83
CA ILE A 404 -7.49 16.85 -10.93
C ILE A 404 -7.02 17.77 -9.82
N LEU A 405 -6.01 17.31 -9.09
CA LEU A 405 -5.32 18.07 -8.05
C LEU A 405 -4.34 19.08 -8.62
N PRO A 406 -4.02 20.14 -7.89
CA PRO A 406 -2.86 20.98 -8.21
C PRO A 406 -1.57 20.13 -8.18
N ASN A 407 -0.58 20.52 -8.95
CA ASN A 407 0.68 19.79 -9.17
C ASN A 407 0.52 18.40 -9.80
N THR A 408 -0.53 18.18 -10.58
CA THR A 408 -0.68 16.98 -11.41
C THR A 408 -0.08 17.23 -12.79
N ILE A 409 0.75 16.31 -13.28
CA ILE A 409 1.23 16.30 -14.65
C ILE A 409 0.15 15.67 -15.52
N LEU A 410 -0.25 16.38 -16.59
CA LEU A 410 -1.14 15.87 -17.62
C LEU A 410 -0.35 15.60 -18.91
N TYR A 411 -0.47 14.39 -19.42
CA TYR A 411 0.15 13.95 -20.67
C TYR A 411 -0.74 14.27 -21.90
N SER A 412 -2.05 14.37 -21.69
CA SER A 412 -3.01 14.72 -22.73
C SER A 412 -3.24 16.25 -22.79
N LYS A 413 -3.41 16.78 -23.99
CA LYS A 413 -3.80 18.17 -24.22
C LYS A 413 -5.32 18.29 -24.31
N ASN A 414 -5.80 19.52 -24.26
CA ASN A 414 -7.23 19.78 -24.45
C ASN A 414 -7.66 19.41 -25.88
N ASN A 415 -8.74 18.67 -26.03
CA ASN A 415 -9.28 18.07 -27.25
C ASN A 415 -8.46 16.90 -27.85
N ASP A 416 -7.52 16.32 -27.09
CA ASP A 416 -6.84 15.10 -27.55
C ASP A 416 -7.77 13.88 -27.45
N TYR A 417 -7.61 12.96 -28.41
CA TYR A 417 -8.27 11.68 -28.41
C TYR A 417 -7.51 10.69 -27.51
N VAL A 418 -8.24 10.03 -26.62
CA VAL A 418 -7.66 9.06 -25.67
C VAL A 418 -8.35 7.71 -25.77
N LYS A 419 -7.56 6.65 -25.68
CA LYS A 419 -8.04 5.27 -25.67
C LYS A 419 -8.22 4.79 -24.23
N LYS A 420 -9.12 3.84 -24.02
CA LYS A 420 -9.29 3.16 -22.74
C LYS A 420 -7.95 2.55 -22.29
N GLY A 421 -7.57 2.82 -21.04
CA GLY A 421 -6.29 2.39 -20.48
C GLY A 421 -5.12 3.37 -20.68
N MET A 422 -5.29 4.45 -21.46
CA MET A 422 -4.25 5.46 -21.66
C MET A 422 -4.07 6.30 -20.37
N ILE A 423 -2.83 6.57 -20.01
CA ILE A 423 -2.48 7.40 -18.83
C ILE A 423 -2.70 8.86 -19.20
N LEU A 424 -3.63 9.52 -18.53
CA LEU A 424 -3.98 10.93 -18.73
C LEU A 424 -3.12 11.86 -17.89
N GLY A 425 -2.74 11.42 -16.71
CA GLY A 425 -1.93 12.22 -15.80
C GLY A 425 -1.34 11.42 -14.64
N CYS A 426 -0.40 12.06 -13.95
CA CYS A 426 0.28 11.51 -12.78
C CYS A 426 0.46 12.60 -11.73
N LEU A 427 0.19 12.29 -10.45
CA LEU A 427 0.47 13.19 -9.35
C LEU A 427 1.98 13.26 -9.10
N LEU A 428 2.53 14.47 -9.11
CA LEU A 428 3.88 14.73 -8.61
C LEU A 428 3.83 14.83 -7.08
N TYR A 429 4.27 13.79 -6.40
CA TYR A 429 4.68 13.93 -5.01
C TYR A 429 6.10 14.52 -5.00
N THR A 430 6.20 15.83 -4.89
CA THR A 430 7.44 16.46 -4.43
C THR A 430 7.51 16.19 -2.92
N SER A 431 8.14 15.09 -2.51
CA SER A 431 8.71 15.07 -1.18
C SER A 431 9.79 16.15 -1.17
N PRO A 432 9.77 17.12 -0.25
CA PRO A 432 10.87 18.05 -0.12
C PRO A 432 12.15 17.24 0.07
N SER A 433 13.10 17.40 -0.83
CA SER A 433 14.42 16.83 -0.67
C SER A 433 14.98 17.32 0.67
N PRO A 434 15.70 16.49 1.45
CA PRO A 434 16.37 16.97 2.66
C PRO A 434 17.32 18.15 2.42
N ARG A 435 17.65 18.44 1.15
CA ARG A 435 18.45 19.63 0.77
C ARG A 435 17.61 20.91 0.71
N ASP A 436 16.32 20.81 0.37
CA ASP A 436 15.43 21.99 0.28
C ASP A 436 14.95 22.47 1.66
N ALA A 437 15.17 21.67 2.71
CA ALA A 437 14.88 22.04 4.10
C ALA A 437 16.01 22.81 4.79
N LEU A 438 17.14 23.04 4.09
CA LEU A 438 18.32 23.75 4.62
C LEU A 438 18.55 25.13 3.95
N GLU A 439 17.74 25.50 2.98
CA GLU A 439 17.66 26.83 2.39
C GLU A 439 16.42 27.59 2.89
#